data_0bc9e71fd04321eab5235cdb91c31144
#
_entry.id   0bc9e71fd04321eab5235cdb91c31144
#
_cell.length_a   1.000
_cell.length_b   1.000
_cell.length_c   1.000
_cell.angle_alpha   90.00
_cell.angle_beta   90.00
_cell.angle_gamma   90.00
#
_symmetry.space_group_name_H-M   'P 1'
#
loop_
_entity.id
_entity.type
_entity.pdbx_description
1 polymer ?
#
loop_
_entity_poly.entity_id
_entity_poly.type
_entity_poly.pdbx_seq_one_letter_code
_entity_poly.pdbx_strand_id
1 'polypeptide(L)' 'MPELILDLDVGNTNTKWRFPEMTGGKFENKNFERLKKLVSIRPERIRVACVAGEVYKLKLSNALR' A
#
# COMPACT_ATOMS: atom_id res chain seq x y z
N MET A 1 7.72 -21.58 -3.54
CA MET A 1 6.71 -20.82 -2.78
C MET A 1 6.23 -19.65 -3.60
N PRO A 2 4.95 -19.32 -3.54
CA PRO A 2 4.47 -18.15 -4.27
C PRO A 2 5.10 -16.86 -3.73
N GLU A 3 5.33 -15.91 -4.62
CA GLU A 3 5.80 -14.58 -4.25
C GLU A 3 4.80 -13.89 -3.34
N LEU A 4 5.28 -13.21 -2.31
CA LEU A 4 4.43 -12.36 -1.48
C LEU A 4 4.33 -10.99 -2.14
N ILE A 5 3.18 -10.72 -2.74
CA ILE A 5 2.94 -9.48 -3.48
C ILE A 5 1.92 -8.63 -2.74
N LEU A 6 2.25 -7.36 -2.49
CA LEU A 6 1.33 -6.40 -1.92
C LEU A 6 0.77 -5.51 -3.04
N ASP A 7 -0.53 -5.56 -3.25
CA ASP A 7 -1.23 -4.68 -4.17
C ASP A 7 -1.85 -3.52 -3.41
N LEU A 8 -1.54 -2.30 -3.82
CA LEU A 8 -2.09 -1.08 -3.24
C LEU A 8 -2.86 -0.30 -4.30
N ASP A 9 -4.09 0.06 -3.99
CA ASP A 9 -4.92 0.93 -4.83
C ASP A 9 -5.23 2.19 -4.01
N VAL A 10 -4.48 3.25 -4.30
CA VAL A 10 -4.53 4.49 -3.51
C VAL A 10 -5.45 5.49 -4.19
N GLY A 11 -6.63 5.67 -3.60
CA GLY A 11 -7.59 6.70 -4.03
C GLY A 11 -7.32 8.03 -3.35
N ASN A 12 -8.24 8.98 -3.53
CA ASN A 12 -8.09 10.32 -2.94
C ASN A 12 -8.26 10.34 -1.42
N THR A 13 -9.04 9.42 -0.87
CA THR A 13 -9.36 9.37 0.56
C THR A 13 -8.94 8.07 1.21
N ASN A 14 -9.10 6.96 0.50
CA ASN A 14 -8.86 5.62 1.03
C ASN A 14 -7.85 4.85 0.20
N THR A 15 -7.12 3.97 0.86
CA THR A 15 -6.25 3.00 0.21
C THR A 15 -6.82 1.61 0.41
N LYS A 16 -6.97 0.86 -0.69
CA LYS A 16 -7.30 -0.56 -0.64
C LYS A 16 -6.00 -1.33 -0.79
N TRP A 17 -5.87 -2.41 -0.04
CA TRP A 17 -4.68 -3.25 -0.10
C TRP A 17 -5.07 -4.71 -0.21
N ARG A 18 -4.22 -5.50 -0.82
CA ARG A 18 -4.46 -6.93 -0.95
C ARG A 18 -3.15 -7.69 -1.10
N PHE A 19 -3.09 -8.82 -0.40
CA PHE A 19 -2.11 -9.87 -0.69
C PHE A 19 -2.90 -10.96 -1.44
N PRO A 20 -2.69 -11.11 -2.75
CA PRO A 20 -3.43 -12.11 -3.52
C PRO A 20 -3.34 -13.49 -2.89
N GLU A 21 -4.47 -14.22 -2.89
CA GLU A 21 -4.60 -15.55 -2.31
C GLU A 21 -4.52 -15.59 -0.78
N MET A 22 -4.44 -14.43 -0.14
CA MET A 22 -4.38 -14.35 1.32
C MET A 22 -5.50 -13.48 1.87
N THR A 23 -5.27 -12.19 1.96
CA THR A 23 -6.19 -11.28 2.63
C THR A 23 -6.10 -9.89 2.02
N GLY A 24 -7.08 -9.05 2.33
CA GLY A 24 -7.11 -7.66 1.90
C GLY A 24 -7.94 -6.81 2.83
N GLY A 25 -7.93 -5.51 2.60
CA GLY A 25 -8.68 -4.56 3.39
C GLY A 25 -8.54 -3.15 2.84
N LYS A 26 -8.93 -2.18 3.64
CA LYS A 26 -8.76 -0.77 3.29
C LYS A 26 -8.52 0.07 4.53
N PHE A 27 -7.92 1.23 4.34
CA PHE A 27 -7.74 2.22 5.40
C PHE A 27 -7.81 3.63 4.80
N GLU A 28 -8.07 4.61 5.65
CA GLU A 28 -8.06 6.00 5.22
C GLU A 28 -6.62 6.46 4.98
N ASN A 29 -6.40 7.26 3.94
CA ASN A 29 -5.05 7.75 3.61
C ASN A 29 -4.38 8.50 4.77
N LYS A 30 -5.16 9.18 5.59
CA LYS A 30 -4.63 9.89 6.77
C LYS A 30 -4.03 8.96 7.82
N ASN A 31 -4.39 7.68 7.79
CA ASN A 31 -3.88 6.66 8.71
C ASN A 31 -2.64 5.99 8.13
N PHE A 32 -1.64 6.77 7.81
CA PHE A 32 -0.43 6.31 7.12
C PHE A 32 0.32 5.21 7.87
N GLU A 33 0.14 5.13 9.17
CA GLU A 33 0.72 4.06 9.99
C GLU A 33 0.27 2.67 9.54
N ARG A 34 -0.93 2.57 8.98
CA ARG A 34 -1.44 1.30 8.46
C ARG A 34 -0.62 0.83 7.26
N LEU A 35 -0.21 1.77 6.40
CA LEU A 35 0.67 1.44 5.28
C LEU A 35 2.02 0.97 5.78
N LYS A 36 2.59 1.64 6.77
CA LYS A 36 3.88 1.25 7.34
C LYS A 36 3.84 -0.17 7.88
N LYS A 37 2.74 -0.56 8.53
CA LYS A 37 2.56 -1.93 9.03
C LYS A 37 2.56 -2.94 7.90
N LEU A 38 1.89 -2.64 6.78
CA LEU A 38 1.87 -3.54 5.63
C LEU A 38 3.26 -3.70 5.02
N VAL A 39 3.99 -2.61 4.90
CA VAL A 39 5.35 -2.64 4.34
C VAL A 39 6.31 -3.40 5.26
N SER A 40 6.07 -3.37 6.58
CA SER A 40 6.90 -4.07 7.55
C SER A 40 6.84 -5.60 7.41
N ILE A 41 5.82 -6.13 6.73
CA ILE A 41 5.73 -7.56 6.42
C ILE A 41 6.81 -7.99 5.41
N ARG A 42 7.43 -7.01 4.74
CA ARG A 42 8.48 -7.20 3.75
C ARG A 42 8.03 -8.05 2.56
N PRO A 43 6.99 -7.57 1.83
CA PRO A 43 6.59 -8.26 0.61
C PRO A 43 7.72 -8.26 -0.41
N GLU A 44 7.78 -9.28 -1.23
CA GLU A 44 8.81 -9.40 -2.26
C GLU A 44 8.59 -8.39 -3.39
N ARG A 45 7.35 -8.02 -3.60
CA ARG A 45 6.97 -7.05 -4.65
C ARG A 45 5.81 -6.21 -4.17
N ILE A 46 5.82 -4.94 -4.51
CA ILE A 46 4.73 -4.02 -4.21
C ILE A 46 4.27 -3.38 -5.52
N ARG A 47 2.99 -3.54 -5.83
CA ARG A 47 2.37 -2.91 -7.00
C ARG A 47 1.45 -1.81 -6.53
N VAL A 48 1.61 -0.62 -7.09
CA VAL A 48 0.86 0.55 -6.64
C VAL A 48 0.13 1.20 -7.81
N ALA A 49 -1.18 1.39 -7.66
CA ALA A 49 -1.98 2.27 -8.49
C ALA A 49 -2.36 3.46 -7.61
N CYS A 50 -1.99 4.66 -7.99
CA CYS A 50 -2.19 5.84 -7.15
C CYS A 50 -2.78 7.01 -7.93
N VAL A 51 -3.93 7.50 -7.47
CA VAL A 51 -4.56 8.70 -8.02
C VAL A 51 -4.59 9.85 -7.00
N ALA A 52 -3.94 9.67 -5.86
CA ALA A 52 -3.82 10.71 -4.83
C ALA A 52 -2.89 11.83 -5.29
N GLY A 53 -2.95 12.98 -4.61
CA GLY A 53 -2.14 14.14 -4.98
C GLY A 53 -0.63 13.93 -4.77
N GLU A 54 0.15 14.89 -5.30
CA GLU A 54 1.61 14.80 -5.29
C GLU A 54 2.23 14.61 -3.91
N VAL A 55 1.68 15.29 -2.90
CA VAL A 55 2.20 15.17 -1.54
C VAL A 55 2.11 13.74 -1.04
N TYR A 56 0.98 13.10 -1.29
CA TYR A 56 0.79 11.71 -0.87
C TYR A 56 1.70 10.76 -1.65
N LYS A 57 1.89 11.03 -2.94
CA LYS A 57 2.82 10.22 -3.76
C LYS A 57 4.24 10.27 -3.20
N LEU A 58 4.68 11.44 -2.74
CA LEU A 58 6.00 11.57 -2.12
C LEU A 58 6.10 10.76 -0.83
N LYS A 59 5.07 10.79 -0.01
CA LYS A 59 5.02 9.97 1.21
C LYS A 59 5.11 8.48 0.89
N LEU A 60 4.37 8.03 -0.12
CA LEU A 60 4.41 6.64 -0.56
C LEU A 60 5.81 6.26 -1.03
N SER A 61 6.41 7.08 -1.88
CA SER A 61 7.74 6.82 -2.41
C SER A 61 8.76 6.64 -1.28
N ASN A 62 8.71 7.49 -0.27
CA ASN A 62 9.62 7.40 0.87
C ASN A 62 9.36 6.16 1.72
N ALA A 63 8.10 5.79 1.91
CA ALA A 63 7.75 4.63 2.72
C ALA A 63 8.10 3.30 2.04
N LEU A 64 8.11 3.28 0.71
CA LEU A 64 8.32 2.06 -0.07
C LEU A 64 9.78 1.83 -0.49
N ARG A 65 10.68 2.67 -0.07
CA ARG A 65 12.10 2.51 -0.36
C ARG A 65 12.73 1.34 0.38
#